data_9b22230e22422c8073d955d3460c8e85
#
_entry.id   9b22230e22422c8073d955d3460c8e85
#
_cell.length_a   1.000
_cell.length_b   1.000
_cell.length_c   1.000
_cell.angle_alpha   90.00
_cell.angle_beta   90.00
_cell.angle_gamma   90.00
#
_symmetry.space_group_name_H-M   'P 1'
#
loop_
_entity.id
_entity.type
_entity.pdbx_description
1 polymer ?
#
loop_
_entity_poly.entity_id
_entity_poly.type
_entity_poly.pdbx_seq_one_letter_code
_entity_poly.pdbx_strand_id
1 'polypeptide(L)'
;MKIVLKAQKYPDSIYGDIQEFDLTEIKCMPNDKWLKERMDQFDYWTSFEKHGMIYPITVSPHTEEWVQGIIKHTINGEYKKPHHIKANGEVRPGLYVQTGNKRVFWAREKGYTHIEGYLIVNREDKAKLR
;
A
#
# COMPACT_ATOMS: atom_id res chain seq x y z
N MET A 1 11.17 12.42 15.83
CA MET A 1 10.33 11.63 16.77
C MET A 1 9.58 10.56 16.02
N LYS A 2 9.60 9.34 16.52
CA LYS A 2 8.89 8.22 15.87
C LYS A 2 7.46 8.13 16.40
N ILE A 3 6.48 8.25 15.49
CA ILE A 3 5.06 8.15 15.81
C ILE A 3 4.49 7.06 14.92
N VAL A 4 4.09 5.94 15.53
CA VAL A 4 3.64 4.75 14.81
C VAL A 4 2.12 4.64 14.82
N LEU A 5 1.52 4.47 13.64
CA LEU A 5 0.11 4.09 13.54
C LEU A 5 0.02 2.57 13.71
N LYS A 6 -0.55 2.14 14.82
CA LYS A 6 -0.68 0.73 15.16
C LYS A 6 -2.04 0.19 14.77
N ALA A 7 -2.08 -1.07 14.36
CA ALA A 7 -3.33 -1.76 14.09
C ALA A 7 -4.01 -2.17 15.40
N GLN A 8 -5.31 -2.35 15.35
CA GLN A 8 -6.08 -2.81 16.52
C GLN A 8 -6.17 -4.32 16.59
N LYS A 9 -6.10 -4.99 15.43
CA LYS A 9 -6.18 -6.44 15.33
C LYS A 9 -5.04 -6.96 14.46
N TYR A 10 -4.48 -8.08 14.86
CA TYR A 10 -3.38 -8.72 14.15
C TYR A 10 -3.83 -10.13 13.78
N PRO A 11 -4.35 -10.32 12.55
CA PRO A 11 -4.74 -11.66 12.11
C PRO A 11 -3.52 -12.56 12.03
N ASP A 12 -3.73 -13.87 12.14
CA ASP A 12 -2.65 -14.84 11.95
C ASP A 12 -2.04 -14.60 10.57
N SER A 13 -0.75 -14.29 10.57
CA SER A 13 -0.09 -13.87 9.35
C SER A 13 0.72 -15.00 8.74
N ILE A 14 0.49 -15.22 7.43
CA ILE A 14 1.35 -16.08 6.63
C ILE A 14 2.58 -15.33 6.13
N TYR A 15 2.68 -14.02 6.42
CA TYR A 15 3.78 -13.19 5.95
C TYR A 15 4.89 -12.99 6.97
N GLY A 16 4.78 -13.60 8.14
CA GLY A 16 5.75 -13.43 9.22
C GLY A 16 5.36 -12.35 10.20
N ASP A 17 6.34 -11.73 10.81
CA ASP A 17 6.12 -10.78 11.90
C ASP A 17 5.67 -9.41 11.41
N ILE A 18 4.94 -8.72 12.27
CA ILE A 18 4.53 -7.34 12.02
C ILE A 18 5.78 -6.44 12.00
N GLN A 19 5.81 -5.49 11.09
CA GLN A 19 6.89 -4.53 10.95
C GLN A 19 6.35 -3.11 11.02
N GLU A 20 7.21 -2.17 11.35
CA GLU A 20 6.89 -0.74 11.35
C GLU A 20 7.55 -0.12 10.13
N PHE A 21 6.75 0.20 9.11
CA PHE A 21 7.27 0.80 7.88
C PHE A 21 7.33 2.31 8.00
N ASP A 22 8.47 2.87 7.62
CA ASP A 22 8.64 4.32 7.50
C ASP A 22 7.78 4.82 6.33
N LEU A 23 6.88 5.75 6.61
CA LEU A 23 5.94 6.28 5.62
C LEU A 23 6.62 7.00 4.45
N THR A 24 7.88 7.40 4.60
CA THR A 24 8.64 8.00 3.50
C THR A 24 9.28 6.96 2.59
N GLU A 25 9.36 5.70 3.02
CA GLU A 25 10.01 4.63 2.27
C GLU A 25 9.05 3.74 1.50
N ILE A 26 7.75 3.85 1.74
CA ILE A 26 6.74 3.06 1.04
C ILE A 26 5.97 3.94 0.07
N LYS A 27 5.54 3.34 -1.03
CA LYS A 27 4.86 4.05 -2.12
C LYS A 27 3.45 3.52 -2.32
N CYS A 28 2.53 4.41 -2.63
CA CYS A 28 1.20 4.06 -3.08
C CYS A 28 1.16 4.13 -4.61
N MET A 29 0.57 3.14 -5.26
CA MET A 29 0.37 3.17 -6.72
C MET A 29 -0.57 4.30 -7.13
N PRO A 30 -1.74 4.47 -6.50
CA PRO A 30 -2.58 5.63 -6.79
C PRO A 30 -1.89 6.92 -6.35
N ASN A 31 -2.10 8.00 -7.09
CA ASN A 31 -1.55 9.30 -6.70
C ASN A 31 -2.38 9.94 -5.58
N ASP A 32 -1.79 10.96 -4.96
CA ASP A 32 -2.41 11.62 -3.81
C ASP A 32 -3.75 12.27 -4.15
N LYS A 33 -3.90 12.82 -5.35
CA LYS A 33 -5.14 13.42 -5.79
C LYS A 33 -6.27 12.38 -5.83
N TRP A 34 -5.99 11.20 -6.39
CA TRP A 34 -6.97 10.12 -6.46
C TRP A 34 -7.34 9.63 -5.06
N LEU A 35 -6.33 9.45 -4.20
CA LEU A 35 -6.55 9.01 -2.82
C LEU A 35 -7.40 10.02 -2.04
N LYS A 36 -7.10 11.31 -2.18
CA LYS A 36 -7.87 12.36 -1.51
C LYS A 36 -9.32 12.37 -1.98
N GLU A 37 -9.55 12.25 -3.28
CA GLU A 37 -10.89 12.21 -3.84
C GLU A 37 -11.69 11.02 -3.29
N ARG A 38 -11.06 9.86 -3.16
CA ARG A 38 -11.70 8.67 -2.60
C ARG A 38 -11.98 8.82 -1.11
N MET A 39 -11.04 9.39 -0.36
CA MET A 39 -11.23 9.68 1.05
C MET A 39 -12.44 10.59 1.27
N ASP A 40 -12.57 11.63 0.45
CA ASP A 40 -13.68 12.58 0.53
C ASP A 40 -15.00 11.96 0.08
N GLN A 41 -15.00 11.24 -1.03
CA GLN A 41 -16.20 10.67 -1.64
C GLN A 41 -16.92 9.68 -0.72
N PHE A 42 -16.17 8.84 -0.02
CA PHE A 42 -16.72 7.80 0.85
C PHE A 42 -16.59 8.12 2.33
N ASP A 43 -16.18 9.34 2.64
CA ASP A 43 -15.96 9.81 4.01
C ASP A 43 -15.10 8.84 4.86
N TYR A 44 -14.00 8.40 4.31
CA TYR A 44 -13.05 7.57 5.04
C TYR A 44 -12.40 8.34 6.19
N TRP A 45 -12.34 9.66 6.09
CA TRP A 45 -11.81 10.51 7.17
C TRP A 45 -12.52 10.23 8.49
N THR A 46 -13.86 10.29 8.49
CA THR A 46 -14.67 10.05 9.68
C THR A 46 -14.49 8.62 10.18
N SER A 47 -14.45 7.65 9.26
CA SER A 47 -14.25 6.26 9.63
C SER A 47 -12.90 6.03 10.32
N PHE A 48 -11.82 6.58 9.80
CA PHE A 48 -10.49 6.43 10.42
C PHE A 48 -10.38 7.20 11.74
N GLU A 49 -11.00 8.39 11.84
CA GLU A 49 -11.03 9.15 13.08
C GLU A 49 -11.76 8.38 14.18
N LYS A 50 -12.83 7.69 13.82
CA LYS A 50 -13.67 6.96 14.77
C LYS A 50 -13.09 5.60 15.14
N HIS A 51 -12.56 4.87 14.17
CA HIS A 51 -12.16 3.47 14.33
C HIS A 51 -10.65 3.22 14.29
N GLY A 52 -9.87 4.17 13.78
CA GLY A 52 -8.43 3.99 13.57
C GLY A 52 -8.15 2.96 12.48
N MET A 53 -6.95 2.38 12.53
CA MET A 53 -6.55 1.32 11.61
C MET A 53 -6.87 -0.03 12.25
N ILE A 54 -7.85 -0.74 11.70
CA ILE A 54 -8.29 -2.03 12.26
C ILE A 54 -7.22 -3.10 12.03
N TYR A 55 -6.76 -3.26 10.78
CA TYR A 55 -5.77 -4.27 10.40
C TYR A 55 -4.50 -3.61 9.87
N PRO A 56 -3.34 -4.28 10.02
CA PRO A 56 -2.10 -3.77 9.41
C PRO A 56 -2.20 -3.71 7.88
N ILE A 57 -1.37 -2.86 7.28
CA ILE A 57 -1.26 -2.82 5.82
C ILE A 57 -0.41 -3.98 5.32
N THR A 58 -0.39 -4.21 4.03
CA THR A 58 0.54 -5.13 3.39
C THR A 58 1.38 -4.38 2.36
N VAL A 59 2.67 -4.67 2.35
CA VAL A 59 3.66 -4.01 1.50
C VAL A 59 4.43 -5.08 0.75
N SER A 60 4.70 -4.86 -0.53
CA SER A 60 5.53 -5.79 -1.32
C SER A 60 6.68 -5.05 -1.99
N PRO A 61 7.86 -5.70 -2.11
CA PRO A 61 8.95 -5.14 -2.88
C PRO A 61 8.69 -5.37 -4.37
N HIS A 62 8.83 -4.29 -5.17
CA HIS A 62 8.81 -4.39 -6.63
C HIS A 62 10.25 -4.35 -7.10
N THR A 63 10.75 -5.48 -7.56
CA THR A 63 12.11 -5.58 -8.09
C THR A 63 12.16 -5.01 -9.49
N GLU A 64 13.36 -4.75 -10.00
CA GLU A 64 13.54 -4.30 -11.38
C GLU A 64 12.93 -5.29 -12.37
N GLU A 65 13.12 -6.59 -12.14
CA GLU A 65 12.56 -7.64 -12.99
C GLU A 65 11.03 -7.57 -13.04
N TRP A 66 10.38 -7.37 -11.88
CA TRP A 66 8.93 -7.24 -11.80
C TRP A 66 8.43 -6.00 -12.55
N VAL A 67 9.13 -4.89 -12.40
CA VAL A 67 8.81 -3.62 -13.08
C VAL A 67 8.90 -3.79 -14.59
N GLN A 68 9.97 -4.40 -15.08
CA GLN A 68 10.15 -4.66 -16.50
C GLN A 68 9.07 -5.58 -17.06
N GLY A 69 8.64 -6.56 -16.28
CA GLY A 69 7.53 -7.43 -16.67
C GLY A 69 6.23 -6.66 -16.86
N ILE A 70 5.91 -5.74 -15.98
CA ILE A 70 4.71 -4.90 -16.12
C ILE A 70 4.80 -4.04 -17.37
N ILE A 71 5.92 -3.37 -17.59
CA ILE A 71 6.11 -2.50 -18.75
C ILE A 71 5.92 -3.28 -20.04
N LYS A 72 6.52 -4.47 -20.12
CA LYS A 72 6.41 -5.34 -21.28
C LYS A 72 4.95 -5.72 -21.58
N HIS A 73 4.22 -6.17 -20.57
CA HIS A 73 2.82 -6.55 -20.75
C HIS A 73 1.95 -5.35 -21.13
N THR A 74 2.24 -4.20 -20.58
CA THR A 74 1.51 -2.98 -20.89
C THR A 74 1.70 -2.56 -22.35
N ILE A 75 2.93 -2.61 -22.84
CA ILE A 75 3.26 -2.28 -24.23
C ILE A 75 2.53 -3.21 -25.18
N ASN A 76 2.45 -4.50 -24.82
CA ASN A 76 1.76 -5.48 -25.65
C ASN A 76 0.23 -5.43 -25.50
N GLY A 77 -0.30 -4.58 -24.63
CA GLY A 77 -1.73 -4.45 -24.41
C GLY A 77 -2.38 -5.58 -23.66
N GLU A 78 -1.59 -6.50 -23.12
CA GLU A 78 -2.07 -7.68 -22.40
C GLU A 78 -2.38 -7.43 -20.94
N TYR A 79 -1.73 -6.42 -20.35
CA TYR A 79 -1.86 -6.12 -18.94
C TYR A 79 -2.73 -4.90 -18.74
N LYS A 80 -3.89 -5.10 -18.11
CA LYS A 80 -4.90 -4.06 -17.95
C LYS A 80 -5.15 -3.64 -16.51
N LYS A 81 -4.12 -3.60 -15.68
CA LYS A 81 -4.28 -3.01 -14.35
C LYS A 81 -3.77 -1.57 -14.37
N PRO A 82 -4.64 -0.65 -14.72
CA PRO A 82 -4.22 0.70 -15.04
C PRO A 82 -3.58 1.45 -13.90
N HIS A 83 -3.96 1.19 -12.69
CA HIS A 83 -3.38 1.88 -11.55
C HIS A 83 -1.92 1.53 -11.28
N HIS A 84 -1.39 0.46 -11.88
CA HIS A 84 0.00 0.06 -11.67
C HIS A 84 0.97 0.95 -12.46
N ILE A 85 0.50 1.56 -13.52
CA ILE A 85 1.34 2.38 -14.39
C ILE A 85 0.82 3.78 -14.53
N LYS A 86 -0.08 4.22 -13.64
CA LYS A 86 -0.74 5.35 -13.79
C LYS A 86 -0.15 6.47 -13.36
N ALA A 87 -0.69 7.33 -12.96
CA ALA A 87 -0.26 8.64 -12.57
C ALA A 87 0.61 9.31 -13.64
N ASN A 88 1.85 8.95 -13.75
CA ASN A 88 2.76 9.51 -14.76
C ASN A 88 3.24 8.46 -15.76
N GLY A 89 2.65 7.27 -15.75
CA GLY A 89 3.07 6.19 -16.62
C GLY A 89 4.38 5.52 -16.23
N GLU A 90 4.88 5.79 -15.03
CA GLU A 90 6.17 5.28 -14.60
C GLU A 90 6.04 4.41 -13.35
N VAL A 91 6.62 3.21 -13.40
CA VAL A 91 6.70 2.31 -12.25
C VAL A 91 8.18 2.07 -11.97
N ARG A 92 8.59 2.32 -10.74
CA ARG A 92 9.98 2.16 -10.32
C ARG A 92 10.11 1.08 -9.25
N PRO A 93 11.30 0.43 -9.13
CA PRO A 93 11.54 -0.48 -8.03
C PRO A 93 11.37 0.21 -6.67
N GLY A 94 10.96 -0.54 -5.67
CA GLY A 94 10.79 -0.03 -4.32
C GLY A 94 9.77 -0.85 -3.54
N LEU A 95 9.39 -0.33 -2.37
CA LEU A 95 8.36 -0.93 -1.53
C LEU A 95 7.02 -0.29 -1.86
N TYR A 96 6.04 -1.10 -2.21
CA TYR A 96 4.71 -0.62 -2.58
C TYR A 96 3.62 -1.19 -1.67
N VAL A 97 2.69 -0.34 -1.32
CA VAL A 97 1.51 -0.75 -0.54
C VAL A 97 0.60 -1.60 -1.42
N GLN A 98 0.32 -2.83 -1.00
CA GLN A 98 -0.60 -3.73 -1.70
C GLN A 98 -2.02 -3.56 -1.18
N THR A 99 -2.16 -3.51 0.14
CA THR A 99 -3.45 -3.30 0.78
C THR A 99 -3.31 -2.18 1.80
N GLY A 100 -4.16 -1.18 1.73
CA GLY A 100 -4.18 -0.10 2.70
C GLY A 100 -3.68 1.24 2.21
N ASN A 101 -3.77 1.52 0.92
CA ASN A 101 -3.36 2.83 0.37
C ASN A 101 -4.05 3.99 1.08
N LYS A 102 -5.33 3.87 1.39
CA LYS A 102 -6.09 4.92 2.09
C LYS A 102 -5.60 5.08 3.53
N ARG A 103 -5.25 3.97 4.20
CA ARG A 103 -4.68 4.01 5.56
C ARG A 103 -3.34 4.72 5.58
N VAL A 104 -2.51 4.48 4.58
CA VAL A 104 -1.21 5.16 4.42
C VAL A 104 -1.41 6.65 4.18
N PHE A 105 -2.34 7.01 3.30
CA PHE A 105 -2.66 8.40 3.02
C PHE A 105 -3.13 9.12 4.30
N TRP A 106 -4.06 8.51 5.03
CA TRP A 106 -4.56 9.06 6.29
C TRP A 106 -3.45 9.22 7.33
N ALA A 107 -2.57 8.21 7.45
CA ALA A 107 -1.45 8.26 8.39
C ALA A 107 -0.52 9.43 8.10
N ARG A 108 -0.20 9.66 6.83
CA ARG A 108 0.63 10.81 6.42
C ARG A 108 -0.02 12.14 6.76
N GLU A 109 -1.30 12.28 6.46
CA GLU A 109 -2.03 13.51 6.74
C GLU A 109 -2.14 13.81 8.24
N LYS A 110 -2.17 12.78 9.07
CA LYS A 110 -2.25 12.92 10.52
C LYS A 110 -0.90 13.12 11.19
N GLY A 111 0.20 13.04 10.45
CA GLY A 111 1.53 13.26 10.99
C GLY A 111 2.21 12.05 11.60
N TYR A 112 1.73 10.86 11.33
CA TYR A 112 2.44 9.64 11.72
C TYR A 112 3.73 9.52 10.91
N THR A 113 4.76 8.91 11.48
CA THR A 113 6.03 8.66 10.79
C THR A 113 6.13 7.23 10.30
N HIS A 114 5.46 6.31 10.98
CA HIS A 114 5.51 4.88 10.69
C HIS A 114 4.12 4.27 10.74
N ILE A 115 3.96 3.12 10.08
CA ILE A 115 2.70 2.38 10.04
C ILE A 115 2.99 0.89 10.14
N GLU A 116 2.19 0.17 10.93
CA GLU A 116 2.35 -1.27 11.07
C GLU A 116 1.85 -2.00 9.83
N GLY A 117 2.61 -2.99 9.38
CA GLY A 117 2.27 -3.78 8.22
C GLY A 117 3.04 -5.07 8.11
N TYR A 118 2.70 -5.88 7.13
CA TYR A 118 3.38 -7.12 6.79
C TYR A 118 4.09 -6.98 5.45
N LEU A 119 5.27 -7.58 5.34
CA LEU A 119 6.02 -7.62 4.08
C LEU A 119 5.67 -8.90 3.32
N ILE A 120 5.15 -8.73 2.11
CA ILE A 120 4.81 -9.83 1.22
C ILE A 120 5.96 -10.00 0.23
N VAL A 121 6.71 -11.10 0.33
CA VAL A 121 7.89 -11.31 -0.51
C VAL A 121 7.66 -12.21 -1.72
N ASN A 122 6.54 -12.94 -1.79
CA ASN A 122 6.25 -13.75 -2.95
C ASN A 122 4.75 -13.79 -3.27
N ARG A 123 4.41 -14.18 -4.51
CA ARG A 123 3.03 -14.20 -4.99
C ARG A 123 2.16 -15.27 -4.35
N GLU A 124 2.75 -16.37 -3.94
CA GLU A 124 2.02 -17.49 -3.34
C GLU A 124 1.41 -17.09 -2.01
N ASP A 125 2.12 -16.32 -1.21
CA ASP A 125 1.61 -15.80 0.05
C ASP A 125 0.41 -14.90 -0.18
N LYS A 126 0.44 -14.09 -1.24
CA LYS A 126 -0.65 -13.21 -1.60
C LYS A 126 -1.91 -14.00 -2.01
N ALA A 127 -1.73 -15.10 -2.71
CA ALA A 127 -2.83 -15.95 -3.15
C ALA A 127 -3.54 -16.65 -1.97
N LYS A 128 -2.82 -16.99 -0.92
CA LYS A 128 -3.36 -17.65 0.27
C LYS A 128 -4.32 -16.79 1.09
N LEU A 129 -4.30 -15.49 0.88
CA LEU A 129 -5.17 -14.55 1.60
C LEU A 129 -6.53 -14.37 0.96
N ARG A 130 -6.77 -14.96 -0.15
CA ARG A 130 -8.03 -14.81 -0.88
C ARG A 130 -9.06 -15.87 -0.48
#